data_cf3ee01e7d50f61e44ba51d8ed5b6e8f
#
_entry.id   cf3ee01e7d50f61e44ba51d8ed5b6e8f
#
_cell.length_a   1.000
_cell.length_b   1.000
_cell.length_c   1.000
_cell.angle_alpha   90.00
_cell.angle_beta   90.00
_cell.angle_gamma   90.00
#
_symmetry.space_group_name_H-M   'P 1'
#
loop_
_entity.id
_entity.type
_entity.pdbx_description
1 polymer ?
#
loop_
_entity_poly.entity_id
_entity_poly.type
_entity_poly.pdbx_seq_one_letter_code
_entity_poly.pdbx_strand_id
1 'polypeptide(L)'
;VMDWVSESGLKPNQDFYLPENGYSNHRLGYKSNVINPQANIIQRVLARRSAWETTVDLNEPLVIDGLPSKLGRYLKGIAEGMEKIPLNITEGSYGNTAVDKVKGEDFLPAFIEYINKPYVSKAAKDFFNGDMSDMVNIQAVLEEFGTDHLSVGSLFELGNYLQAKEDDAQTLVVDSIQSSDGISNGVALAKISQGYLP
;
A
#
# COMPACT_ATOMS: atom_id res chain seq x y z
N VAL A 1 -19.09 7.20 -7.91
CA VAL A 1 -18.81 6.38 -6.70
C VAL A 1 -19.39 7.05 -5.47
N MET A 2 -19.04 8.32 -5.21
CA MET A 2 -19.53 9.04 -4.02
C MET A 2 -21.07 9.15 -3.98
N ASP A 3 -21.70 9.46 -5.11
CA ASP A 3 -23.16 9.52 -5.19
C ASP A 3 -23.79 8.16 -4.86
N TRP A 4 -23.24 7.07 -5.39
CA TRP A 4 -23.70 5.72 -5.08
C TRP A 4 -23.56 5.37 -3.60
N VAL A 5 -22.43 5.71 -2.98
CA VAL A 5 -22.23 5.45 -1.54
C VAL A 5 -23.29 6.21 -0.71
N SER A 6 -23.55 7.48 -1.05
CA SER A 6 -24.59 8.27 -0.36
C SER A 6 -26.00 7.72 -0.56
N GLU A 7 -26.32 7.23 -1.75
CA GLU A 7 -27.63 6.65 -2.10
C GLU A 7 -27.83 5.24 -1.55
N SER A 8 -26.74 4.47 -1.37
CA SER A 8 -26.82 3.09 -0.88
C SER A 8 -27.18 2.98 0.61
N GLY A 9 -27.10 4.08 1.36
CA GLY A 9 -27.30 4.08 2.81
C GLY A 9 -26.17 3.43 3.61
N LEU A 10 -25.04 3.10 2.98
CA LEU A 10 -23.86 2.61 3.65
C LEU A 10 -23.28 3.66 4.60
N LYS A 11 -23.00 3.26 5.82
CA LYS A 11 -22.35 4.11 6.83
C LYS A 11 -20.84 3.95 6.75
N PRO A 12 -20.07 4.98 7.13
CA PRO A 12 -18.62 4.82 7.32
C PRO A 12 -18.32 3.62 8.22
N ASN A 13 -17.30 2.84 7.86
CA ASN A 13 -16.86 1.63 8.59
C ASN A 13 -17.91 0.51 8.69
N GLN A 14 -18.89 0.50 7.81
CA GLN A 14 -19.84 -0.61 7.71
C GLN A 14 -19.31 -1.66 6.73
N ASP A 15 -19.29 -2.91 7.19
CA ASP A 15 -18.99 -4.05 6.32
C ASP A 15 -20.06 -4.21 5.23
N PHE A 16 -19.61 -4.51 4.04
CA PHE A 16 -20.48 -4.85 2.91
C PHE A 16 -19.88 -6.01 2.11
N TYR A 17 -20.74 -6.73 1.39
CA TYR A 17 -20.34 -7.88 0.61
C TYR A 17 -20.54 -7.60 -0.88
N LEU A 18 -19.54 -7.94 -1.67
CA LEU A 18 -19.62 -7.84 -3.12
C LEU A 18 -20.01 -9.21 -3.71
N PRO A 19 -21.05 -9.27 -4.55
CA PRO A 19 -21.40 -10.52 -5.23
C PRO A 19 -20.30 -10.93 -6.20
N GLU A 20 -19.93 -12.19 -6.15
CA GLU A 20 -18.94 -12.79 -7.06
C GLU A 20 -19.62 -13.46 -8.25
N ASN A 21 -18.88 -13.58 -9.34
CA ASN A 21 -19.29 -14.28 -10.56
C ASN A 21 -18.14 -15.15 -11.09
N GLY A 22 -18.48 -16.35 -11.52
CA GLY A 22 -17.54 -17.21 -12.23
C GLY A 22 -17.52 -16.86 -13.72
N TYR A 23 -16.34 -16.62 -14.27
CA TYR A 23 -16.16 -16.43 -15.71
C TYR A 23 -15.86 -17.75 -16.42
N SER A 24 -16.11 -17.79 -17.73
CA SER A 24 -15.84 -18.97 -18.57
C SER A 24 -14.38 -19.43 -18.59
N ASN A 25 -13.43 -18.57 -18.21
CA ASN A 25 -12.01 -18.88 -18.06
C ASN A 25 -11.63 -19.41 -16.66
N HIS A 26 -12.62 -19.86 -15.88
CA HIS A 26 -12.47 -20.38 -14.52
C HIS A 26 -11.92 -19.36 -13.49
N ARG A 27 -12.03 -18.06 -13.77
CA ARG A 27 -11.68 -17.00 -12.82
C ARG A 27 -12.94 -16.54 -12.09
N LEU A 28 -12.75 -16.17 -10.82
CA LEU A 28 -13.76 -15.46 -10.06
C LEU A 28 -13.57 -13.95 -10.25
N GLY A 29 -14.66 -13.24 -10.35
CA GLY A 29 -14.65 -11.78 -10.42
C GLY A 29 -15.87 -11.19 -9.72
N TYR A 30 -15.77 -9.92 -9.37
CA TYR A 30 -16.86 -9.21 -8.72
C TYR A 30 -17.85 -8.64 -9.74
N LYS A 31 -19.14 -8.74 -9.42
CA LYS A 31 -20.22 -8.21 -10.29
C LYS A 31 -20.41 -6.71 -10.18
N SER A 32 -19.84 -6.07 -9.16
CA SER A 32 -20.05 -4.64 -8.93
C SER A 32 -19.32 -3.79 -9.98
N ASN A 33 -20.03 -2.79 -10.51
CA ASN A 33 -19.46 -1.77 -11.41
C ASN A 33 -19.05 -0.50 -10.66
N VAL A 34 -19.38 -0.38 -9.37
CA VAL A 34 -19.18 0.85 -8.59
C VAL A 34 -18.00 0.72 -7.63
N ILE A 35 -17.98 -0.34 -6.84
CA ILE A 35 -16.83 -0.70 -6.00
C ILE A 35 -16.42 -2.10 -6.41
N ASN A 36 -15.25 -2.21 -7.02
CA ASN A 36 -14.74 -3.48 -7.52
C ASN A 36 -13.22 -3.57 -7.31
N PRO A 37 -12.76 -4.48 -6.44
CA PRO A 37 -11.32 -4.63 -6.16
C PRO A 37 -10.49 -5.08 -7.36
N GLN A 38 -11.13 -5.53 -8.44
CA GLN A 38 -10.48 -5.97 -9.68
C GLN A 38 -10.56 -4.93 -10.80
N ALA A 39 -11.26 -3.80 -10.57
CA ALA A 39 -11.42 -2.74 -11.55
C ALA A 39 -10.23 -1.76 -11.57
N ASN A 40 -10.51 -0.49 -11.81
CA ASN A 40 -9.48 0.54 -11.81
C ASN A 40 -8.89 0.78 -10.41
N ILE A 41 -7.76 1.46 -10.37
CA ILE A 41 -6.98 1.70 -9.15
C ILE A 41 -7.78 2.42 -8.07
N ILE A 42 -8.61 3.41 -8.42
CA ILE A 42 -9.43 4.14 -7.45
C ILE A 42 -10.38 3.19 -6.72
N GLN A 43 -11.04 2.30 -7.45
CA GLN A 43 -11.95 1.33 -6.85
C GLN A 43 -11.20 0.31 -5.99
N ARG A 44 -9.98 -0.07 -6.37
CA ARG A 44 -9.11 -0.95 -5.56
C ARG A 44 -8.72 -0.31 -4.24
N VAL A 45 -8.35 0.97 -4.25
CA VAL A 45 -7.97 1.70 -3.03
C VAL A 45 -9.16 1.85 -2.07
N LEU A 46 -10.37 2.01 -2.60
CA LEU A 46 -11.59 2.16 -1.80
C LEU A 46 -12.12 0.82 -1.25
N ALA A 47 -11.83 -0.29 -1.91
CA ALA A 47 -12.33 -1.61 -1.52
C ALA A 47 -11.33 -2.34 -0.62
N ARG A 48 -11.33 -2.01 0.67
CA ARG A 48 -10.47 -2.66 1.67
C ARG A 48 -11.15 -3.90 2.26
N ARG A 49 -10.36 -4.90 2.63
CA ARG A 49 -10.84 -6.11 3.30
C ARG A 49 -10.56 -6.03 4.79
N SER A 50 -11.59 -5.93 5.62
CA SER A 50 -11.45 -5.93 7.08
C SER A 50 -10.75 -7.20 7.61
N ALA A 51 -10.91 -8.33 6.93
CA ALA A 51 -10.22 -9.57 7.27
C ALA A 51 -8.68 -9.52 7.10
N TRP A 52 -8.14 -8.47 6.49
CA TRP A 52 -6.70 -8.31 6.27
C TRP A 52 -6.07 -7.26 7.17
N GLU A 53 -6.83 -6.75 8.12
CA GLU A 53 -6.27 -5.91 9.15
C GLU A 53 -5.12 -6.64 9.87
N THR A 54 -4.02 -5.96 9.99
CA THR A 54 -2.86 -6.46 10.72
C THR A 54 -2.29 -5.37 11.61
N THR A 55 -1.82 -5.76 12.79
CA THR A 55 -1.15 -4.84 13.70
C THR A 55 0.35 -4.88 13.43
N VAL A 56 0.93 -3.72 13.28
CA VAL A 56 2.37 -3.50 13.11
C VAL A 56 2.93 -2.85 14.38
N ASP A 57 3.99 -3.39 14.93
CA ASP A 57 4.73 -2.77 16.03
C ASP A 57 5.62 -1.67 15.45
N LEU A 58 5.42 -0.43 15.88
CA LEU A 58 6.17 0.73 15.38
C LEU A 58 7.59 0.83 15.96
N ASN A 59 7.92 0.00 16.95
CA ASN A 59 9.23 -0.04 17.60
C ASN A 59 10.08 -1.23 17.16
N GLU A 60 9.56 -2.13 16.34
CA GLU A 60 10.37 -3.24 15.85
C GLU A 60 11.48 -2.76 14.90
N PRO A 61 12.64 -3.45 14.85
CA PRO A 61 13.66 -3.16 13.86
C PRO A 61 13.12 -3.31 12.43
N LEU A 62 13.55 -2.42 11.52
CA LEU A 62 13.10 -2.48 10.11
C LEU A 62 13.54 -3.75 9.39
N VAL A 63 14.69 -4.30 9.79
CA VAL A 63 15.29 -5.50 9.20
C VAL A 63 15.69 -6.44 10.33
N ILE A 64 15.36 -7.72 10.19
CA ILE A 64 15.69 -8.81 11.10
C ILE A 64 16.32 -9.93 10.26
N ASP A 65 17.54 -10.33 10.59
CA ASP A 65 18.29 -11.37 9.89
C ASP A 65 18.41 -11.14 8.35
N GLY A 66 18.59 -9.88 7.95
CA GLY A 66 18.70 -9.48 6.54
C GLY A 66 17.38 -9.42 5.78
N LEU A 67 16.24 -9.67 6.44
CA LEU A 67 14.90 -9.61 5.85
C LEU A 67 14.09 -8.45 6.44
N PRO A 68 13.25 -7.78 5.66
CA PRO A 68 12.35 -6.76 6.20
C PRO A 68 11.42 -7.37 7.26
N SER A 69 11.36 -6.71 8.41
CA SER A 69 10.40 -7.02 9.48
C SER A 69 8.96 -6.75 9.02
N LYS A 70 7.99 -6.91 9.90
CA LYS A 70 6.59 -6.55 9.59
C LYS A 70 6.46 -5.04 9.30
N LEU A 71 7.10 -4.19 10.12
CA LEU A 71 7.20 -2.75 9.89
C LEU A 71 7.96 -2.44 8.59
N GLY A 72 9.10 -3.10 8.38
CA GLY A 72 9.89 -2.93 7.15
C GLY A 72 9.11 -3.29 5.89
N ARG A 73 8.32 -4.36 5.90
CA ARG A 73 7.43 -4.73 4.77
C ARG A 73 6.31 -3.72 4.55
N TYR A 74 5.72 -3.21 5.63
CA TYR A 74 4.70 -2.17 5.53
C TYR A 74 5.26 -0.91 4.86
N LEU A 75 6.39 -0.39 5.33
CA LEU A 75 7.04 0.79 4.76
C LEU A 75 7.50 0.57 3.31
N LYS A 76 8.02 -0.63 3.02
CA LYS A 76 8.38 -0.98 1.65
C LYS A 76 7.15 -1.03 0.75
N GLY A 77 6.02 -1.55 1.23
CA GLY A 77 4.75 -1.54 0.50
C GLY A 77 4.22 -0.12 0.20
N ILE A 78 4.36 0.82 1.14
CA ILE A 78 4.06 2.24 0.88
C ILE A 78 4.94 2.75 -0.27
N ALA A 79 6.24 2.47 -0.21
CA ALA A 79 7.19 2.92 -1.22
C ALA A 79 6.95 2.28 -2.60
N GLU A 80 6.53 1.04 -2.66
CA GLU A 80 6.19 0.34 -3.92
C GLU A 80 4.96 0.95 -4.62
N GLY A 81 4.08 1.59 -3.87
CA GLY A 81 2.95 2.36 -4.41
C GLY A 81 3.34 3.72 -4.99
N MET A 82 4.57 4.15 -4.80
CA MET A 82 5.10 5.39 -5.38
C MET A 82 5.74 5.08 -6.73
N GLU A 83 5.32 5.77 -7.79
CA GLU A 83 5.89 5.60 -9.13
C GLU A 83 7.35 6.06 -9.19
N LYS A 84 7.65 7.13 -8.48
CA LYS A 84 8.98 7.76 -8.43
C LYS A 84 9.38 8.01 -6.99
N ILE A 85 10.42 7.35 -6.55
CA ILE A 85 11.03 7.66 -5.27
C ILE A 85 12.32 8.42 -5.57
N PRO A 86 12.44 9.68 -5.12
CA PRO A 86 13.63 10.49 -5.35
C PRO A 86 14.74 10.04 -4.37
N LEU A 87 15.04 8.75 -4.34
CA LEU A 87 16.11 8.17 -3.56
C LEU A 87 17.29 7.90 -4.47
N ASN A 88 18.39 8.58 -4.21
CA ASN A 88 19.69 8.16 -4.69
C ASN A 88 20.12 6.90 -3.90
N ILE A 89 19.42 5.80 -4.14
CA ILE A 89 19.85 4.52 -3.62
C ILE A 89 21.02 4.07 -4.46
N THR A 90 22.22 4.34 -3.94
CA THR A 90 23.53 3.87 -4.38
C THR A 90 23.79 3.90 -5.88
N GLU A 91 24.68 4.78 -6.26
CA GLU A 91 25.41 4.69 -7.51
C GLU A 91 25.99 3.27 -7.63
N GLY A 92 25.50 2.50 -8.55
CA GLY A 92 26.16 1.31 -9.05
C GLY A 92 25.38 0.01 -9.07
N SER A 93 24.69 -0.38 -8.02
CA SER A 93 24.07 -1.72 -7.98
C SER A 93 22.58 -1.77 -8.28
N TYR A 94 21.84 -0.68 -8.06
CA TYR A 94 20.39 -0.66 -8.15
C TYR A 94 19.80 0.46 -9.02
N GLY A 95 20.59 1.28 -9.69
CA GLY A 95 20.12 2.41 -10.48
C GLY A 95 18.91 2.05 -11.36
N ASN A 96 17.83 2.80 -11.31
CA ASN A 96 16.55 2.56 -11.99
C ASN A 96 15.87 1.19 -11.69
N THR A 97 16.28 0.49 -10.63
CA THR A 97 15.65 -0.77 -10.24
C THR A 97 14.35 -0.47 -9.49
N ALA A 98 13.28 -1.20 -9.81
CA ALA A 98 12.02 -1.09 -9.11
C ALA A 98 12.18 -1.45 -7.61
N VAL A 99 11.45 -0.76 -6.73
CA VAL A 99 11.57 -0.89 -5.26
C VAL A 99 11.38 -2.33 -4.78
N ASP A 100 10.50 -3.09 -5.44
CA ASP A 100 10.24 -4.49 -5.13
C ASP A 100 11.48 -5.40 -5.28
N LYS A 101 12.44 -5.00 -6.11
CA LYS A 101 13.67 -5.74 -6.41
C LYS A 101 14.88 -5.28 -5.59
N VAL A 102 14.76 -4.19 -4.83
CA VAL A 102 15.83 -3.71 -3.96
C VAL A 102 15.73 -4.39 -2.61
N LYS A 103 16.87 -4.79 -2.05
CA LYS A 103 16.90 -5.39 -0.71
C LYS A 103 16.43 -4.39 0.34
N GLY A 104 15.66 -4.86 1.31
CA GLY A 104 15.13 -4.01 2.38
C GLY A 104 16.22 -3.36 3.21
N GLU A 105 17.32 -4.05 3.47
CA GLU A 105 18.47 -3.53 4.23
C GLU A 105 19.12 -2.31 3.58
N ASP A 106 19.12 -2.24 2.25
CA ASP A 106 19.68 -1.13 1.49
C ASP A 106 18.66 0.02 1.33
N PHE A 107 17.40 -0.34 1.14
CA PHE A 107 16.33 0.59 0.80
C PHE A 107 15.75 1.33 2.01
N LEU A 108 15.41 0.59 3.07
CA LEU A 108 14.64 1.13 4.20
C LEU A 108 15.33 2.30 4.92
N PRO A 109 16.65 2.29 5.17
CA PRO A 109 17.31 3.44 5.80
C PRO A 109 17.17 4.73 4.97
N ALA A 110 17.40 4.63 3.65
CA ALA A 110 17.27 5.78 2.75
C ALA A 110 15.81 6.26 2.64
N PHE A 111 14.85 5.34 2.65
CA PHE A 111 13.44 5.68 2.65
C PHE A 111 13.02 6.42 3.93
N ILE A 112 13.46 5.94 5.10
CA ILE A 112 13.21 6.63 6.37
C ILE A 112 13.82 8.05 6.38
N GLU A 113 15.03 8.22 5.88
CA GLU A 113 15.63 9.55 5.75
C GLU A 113 14.78 10.47 4.87
N TYR A 114 14.29 9.95 3.75
CA TYR A 114 13.45 10.70 2.82
C TYR A 114 12.12 11.12 3.44
N ILE A 115 11.38 10.21 4.05
CA ILE A 115 10.05 10.52 4.62
C ILE A 115 10.11 11.43 5.85
N ASN A 116 11.26 11.51 6.51
CA ASN A 116 11.48 12.42 7.62
C ASN A 116 11.87 13.84 7.19
N LYS A 117 12.03 14.11 5.89
CA LYS A 117 12.20 15.48 5.41
C LYS A 117 10.99 16.32 5.82
N PRO A 118 11.19 17.53 6.39
CA PRO A 118 10.08 18.32 6.96
C PRO A 118 8.90 18.56 6.01
N TYR A 119 9.18 18.82 4.73
CA TYR A 119 8.15 19.08 3.74
C TYR A 119 7.35 17.80 3.36
N VAL A 120 8.02 16.64 3.27
CA VAL A 120 7.38 15.35 2.99
C VAL A 120 6.50 14.93 4.17
N SER A 121 7.09 14.94 5.38
CA SER A 121 6.37 14.58 6.61
C SER A 121 5.15 15.46 6.84
N LYS A 122 5.29 16.78 6.65
CA LYS A 122 4.18 17.71 6.78
C LYS A 122 3.08 17.41 5.76
N ALA A 123 3.42 17.31 4.47
CA ALA A 123 2.44 17.05 3.42
C ALA A 123 1.67 15.73 3.63
N ALA A 124 2.37 14.67 4.05
CA ALA A 124 1.74 13.38 4.31
C ALA A 124 0.77 13.44 5.49
N LYS A 125 1.15 14.08 6.60
CA LYS A 125 0.28 14.24 7.78
C LYS A 125 -0.90 15.15 7.50
N ASP A 126 -0.68 16.29 6.83
CA ASP A 126 -1.76 17.20 6.44
C ASP A 126 -2.78 16.46 5.56
N PHE A 127 -2.30 15.72 4.56
CA PHE A 127 -3.15 14.93 3.68
C PHE A 127 -3.96 13.86 4.43
N PHE A 128 -3.33 13.12 5.33
CA PHE A 128 -3.98 12.11 6.16
C PHE A 128 -5.08 12.71 7.04
N ASN A 129 -4.80 13.87 7.65
CA ASN A 129 -5.74 14.56 8.53
C ASN A 129 -6.82 15.37 7.79
N GLY A 130 -6.78 15.40 6.45
CA GLY A 130 -7.69 16.20 5.62
C GLY A 130 -7.43 17.71 5.71
N ASP A 131 -6.28 18.12 6.22
CA ASP A 131 -5.85 19.52 6.23
C ASP A 131 -5.29 19.91 4.86
N MET A 132 -6.10 20.62 4.10
CA MET A 132 -5.76 21.11 2.76
C MET A 132 -5.25 22.56 2.75
N SER A 133 -4.86 23.10 3.91
CA SER A 133 -4.37 24.49 4.03
C SER A 133 -3.08 24.72 3.22
N ASP A 134 -2.25 23.69 3.04
CA ASP A 134 -1.00 23.76 2.29
C ASP A 134 -1.04 22.82 1.05
N MET A 135 -2.06 23.03 0.20
CA MET A 135 -2.24 22.24 -1.02
C MET A 135 -1.03 22.27 -1.95
N VAL A 136 -0.27 23.39 -1.94
CA VAL A 136 0.92 23.54 -2.79
C VAL A 136 1.99 22.53 -2.39
N ASN A 137 2.24 22.38 -1.10
CA ASN A 137 3.21 21.39 -0.61
C ASN A 137 2.72 19.95 -0.83
N ILE A 138 1.42 19.68 -0.57
CA ILE A 138 0.82 18.35 -0.82
C ILE A 138 0.97 17.97 -2.29
N GLN A 139 0.64 18.89 -3.20
CA GLN A 139 0.74 18.65 -4.63
C GLN A 139 2.19 18.44 -5.08
N ALA A 140 3.15 19.23 -4.56
CA ALA A 140 4.56 19.07 -4.87
C ALA A 140 5.08 17.68 -4.46
N VAL A 141 4.72 17.19 -3.28
CA VAL A 141 5.10 15.84 -2.81
C VAL A 141 4.43 14.75 -3.64
N LEU A 142 3.16 14.92 -4.02
CA LEU A 142 2.49 13.98 -4.93
C LEU A 142 3.17 13.92 -6.31
N GLU A 143 3.63 15.04 -6.84
CA GLU A 143 4.38 15.09 -8.09
C GLU A 143 5.75 14.39 -7.99
N GLU A 144 6.39 14.45 -6.82
CA GLU A 144 7.60 13.67 -6.54
C GLU A 144 7.32 12.17 -6.47
N PHE A 145 6.18 11.76 -5.93
CA PHE A 145 5.78 10.34 -5.84
C PHE A 145 5.34 9.75 -7.17
N GLY A 146 4.82 10.60 -8.05
CA GLY A 146 4.26 10.22 -9.34
C GLY A 146 2.81 10.65 -9.48
N THR A 147 2.27 10.49 -10.67
CA THR A 147 0.90 10.91 -11.01
C THR A 147 -0.12 9.77 -10.92
N ASP A 148 0.31 8.59 -10.51
CA ASP A 148 -0.57 7.43 -10.37
C ASP A 148 -1.42 7.55 -9.09
N HIS A 149 -2.61 6.98 -9.14
CA HIS A 149 -3.52 6.91 -8.00
C HIS A 149 -2.97 6.07 -6.84
N LEU A 150 -2.02 5.18 -7.09
CA LEU A 150 -1.28 4.46 -6.04
C LEU A 150 -0.47 5.43 -5.18
N SER A 151 0.11 6.47 -5.78
CA SER A 151 0.88 7.49 -5.06
C SER A 151 0.02 8.25 -4.04
N VAL A 152 -1.25 8.48 -4.35
CA VAL A 152 -2.22 9.09 -3.42
C VAL A 152 -2.46 8.18 -2.22
N GLY A 153 -2.67 6.88 -2.46
CA GLY A 153 -2.81 5.89 -1.40
C GLY A 153 -1.55 5.78 -0.55
N SER A 154 -0.38 5.80 -1.18
CA SER A 154 0.91 5.78 -0.49
C SER A 154 1.13 7.02 0.38
N LEU A 155 0.74 8.22 -0.09
CA LEU A 155 0.83 9.44 0.71
C LEU A 155 -0.09 9.37 1.93
N PHE A 156 -1.29 8.83 1.77
CA PHE A 156 -2.24 8.65 2.87
C PHE A 156 -1.70 7.67 3.93
N GLU A 157 -1.22 6.49 3.51
CA GLU A 157 -0.64 5.50 4.43
C GLU A 157 0.64 6.02 5.11
N LEU A 158 1.45 6.80 4.38
CA LEU A 158 2.61 7.46 4.95
C LEU A 158 2.20 8.47 6.04
N GLY A 159 1.15 9.26 5.80
CA GLY A 159 0.62 10.18 6.78
C GLY A 159 0.12 9.48 8.05
N ASN A 160 -0.60 8.36 7.89
CA ASN A 160 -1.05 7.52 8.99
C ASN A 160 0.14 7.02 9.84
N TYR A 161 1.18 6.51 9.19
CA TYR A 161 2.40 6.07 9.88
C TYR A 161 3.09 7.20 10.64
N LEU A 162 3.29 8.35 9.99
CA LEU A 162 3.99 9.49 10.59
C LEU A 162 3.19 10.13 11.73
N GLN A 163 1.87 10.18 11.61
CA GLN A 163 0.99 10.65 12.67
C GLN A 163 1.05 9.70 13.89
N ALA A 164 0.95 8.40 13.66
CA ALA A 164 1.07 7.41 14.73
C ALA A 164 2.43 7.49 15.47
N LYS A 165 3.51 7.76 14.74
CA LYS A 165 4.84 7.99 15.35
C LYS A 165 4.89 9.27 16.17
N GLU A 166 4.26 10.34 15.72
CA GLU A 166 4.18 11.62 16.46
C GLU A 166 3.34 11.49 17.72
N ASP A 167 2.29 10.66 17.68
CA ASP A 167 1.42 10.38 18.81
C ASP A 167 2.01 9.36 19.81
N ASP A 168 3.28 8.96 19.63
CA ASP A 168 3.97 7.94 20.44
C ASP A 168 3.22 6.60 20.51
N ALA A 169 2.45 6.27 19.46
CA ALA A 169 1.77 5.00 19.37
C ALA A 169 2.76 3.83 19.33
N GLN A 170 2.46 2.76 20.05
CA GLN A 170 3.29 1.56 20.05
C GLN A 170 2.99 0.67 18.85
N THR A 171 1.77 0.70 18.39
CA THR A 171 1.28 -0.15 17.30
C THR A 171 0.41 0.64 16.34
N LEU A 172 0.36 0.18 15.09
CA LEU A 172 -0.50 0.71 14.05
C LEU A 172 -1.32 -0.43 13.45
N VAL A 173 -2.63 -0.25 13.36
CA VAL A 173 -3.50 -1.15 12.61
C VAL A 173 -3.51 -0.72 11.16
N VAL A 174 -3.15 -1.63 10.28
CA VAL A 174 -3.09 -1.39 8.84
C VAL A 174 -3.96 -2.41 8.10
N ASP A 175 -4.69 -1.94 7.12
CA ASP A 175 -5.57 -2.75 6.27
C ASP A 175 -5.17 -2.63 4.79
N SER A 176 -3.89 -2.55 4.52
CA SER A 176 -3.35 -2.36 3.18
C SER A 176 -3.76 -3.50 2.23
N ILE A 177 -4.17 -3.14 1.03
CA ILE A 177 -4.43 -4.12 -0.04
C ILE A 177 -3.07 -4.68 -0.49
N GLN A 178 -2.87 -5.97 -0.29
CA GLN A 178 -1.74 -6.66 -0.86
C GLN A 178 -2.16 -7.28 -2.19
N SER A 179 -1.48 -6.92 -3.26
CA SER A 179 -1.59 -7.62 -4.54
C SER A 179 -0.52 -8.72 -4.57
N SER A 180 -0.93 -9.97 -4.60
CA SER A 180 -0.01 -11.07 -4.82
C SER A 180 -0.27 -11.69 -6.18
N ASP A 181 0.80 -11.87 -6.95
CA ASP A 181 0.72 -12.62 -8.20
C ASP A 181 0.58 -14.11 -7.90
N GLY A 182 -0.26 -14.78 -8.67
CA GLY A 182 -0.39 -16.23 -8.58
C GLY A 182 0.88 -16.92 -9.07
N ILE A 183 1.23 -18.06 -8.46
CA ILE A 183 2.29 -18.91 -8.96
C ILE A 183 1.85 -19.47 -10.31
N SER A 184 2.31 -18.87 -11.40
CA SER A 184 2.03 -19.33 -12.77
C SER A 184 2.96 -20.45 -13.24
N ASN A 185 3.77 -21.00 -12.34
CA ASN A 185 4.69 -22.08 -12.65
C ASN A 185 3.91 -23.41 -12.78
N GLY A 186 3.88 -23.97 -13.97
CA GLY A 186 3.21 -25.24 -14.26
C GLY A 186 3.67 -26.41 -13.37
N VAL A 187 4.93 -26.41 -12.92
CA VAL A 187 5.46 -27.40 -11.98
C VAL A 187 4.84 -27.27 -10.60
N ALA A 188 4.65 -26.05 -10.11
CA ALA A 188 3.99 -25.80 -8.82
C ALA A 188 2.51 -26.21 -8.89
N LEU A 189 1.81 -25.86 -9.97
CA LEU A 189 0.42 -26.29 -10.19
C LEU A 189 0.28 -27.81 -10.29
N ALA A 190 1.20 -28.48 -10.99
CA ALA A 190 1.22 -29.94 -11.09
C ALA A 190 1.46 -30.59 -9.71
N LYS A 191 2.36 -30.05 -8.90
CA LYS A 191 2.59 -30.54 -7.53
C LYS A 191 1.37 -30.35 -6.64
N ILE A 192 0.72 -29.18 -6.68
CA ILE A 192 -0.51 -28.92 -5.91
C ILE A 192 -1.61 -29.90 -6.33
N SER A 193 -1.80 -30.14 -7.64
CA SER A 193 -2.80 -31.09 -8.15
C SER A 193 -2.53 -32.53 -7.76
N GLN A 194 -1.27 -32.89 -7.46
CA GLN A 194 -0.87 -34.20 -6.98
C GLN A 194 -0.88 -34.33 -5.46
N GLY A 195 -1.37 -33.31 -4.73
CA GLY A 195 -1.46 -33.31 -3.27
C GLY A 195 -0.13 -33.06 -2.53
N TYR A 196 0.90 -32.66 -3.25
CA TYR A 196 2.14 -32.17 -2.64
C TYR A 196 1.94 -30.68 -2.26
N LEU A 197 1.37 -30.46 -1.09
CA LEU A 197 1.41 -29.14 -0.43
C LEU A 197 2.77 -28.99 0.24
N PRO A 198 3.42 -27.81 0.16
CA PRO A 198 4.62 -27.52 0.92
C PRO A 198 4.34 -27.43 2.43
#